data_9b6bc41ba037763c5bc86d0ef101c6b8
#
_entry.id   9b6bc41ba037763c5bc86d0ef101c6b8
#
_cell.length_a   1.000
_cell.length_b   1.000
_cell.length_c   1.000
_cell.angle_alpha   90.00
_cell.angle_beta   90.00
_cell.angle_gamma   90.00
#
_symmetry.space_group_name_H-M   'P 1'
#
loop_
_entity.id
_entity.type
_entity.pdbx_description
1 polymer ?
#
loop_
_entity_poly.entity_id
_entity_poly.type
_entity_poly.pdbx_seq_one_letter_code
_entity_poly.pdbx_strand_id
1 'polypeptide(L)'
;KNHRLAGEVNLFNIENDRQAMIGYRISAAYQNMGFVTEALRRVIRFCFEETGIQRLEAEVMTVNVASNRVMEKCGFTCEGTKRQAKFVNIYTDFNIYGLLRSDIMGEHAAST
;
A
#
# COMPACT_ATOMS: atom_id res chain seq x y z
N LYS A 1 -19.98 20.04 1.84
CA LYS A 1 -19.75 19.65 1.56
C LYS A 1 -19.13 19.20 0.82
N ASN A 2 -19.36 19.12 1.13
CA ASN A 2 -18.43 18.92 0.23
C ASN A 2 -18.13 17.47 -0.06
N HIS A 3 -18.31 17.16 -1.26
CA HIS A 3 -18.21 15.77 -1.68
C HIS A 3 -16.89 15.46 -2.33
N ARG A 4 -15.98 16.38 -2.21
CA ARG A 4 -14.68 16.18 -2.82
C ARG A 4 -13.87 15.23 -1.98
N LEU A 5 -13.30 14.24 -2.62
CA LEU A 5 -12.46 13.28 -1.92
C LEU A 5 -11.11 13.90 -1.61
N ALA A 6 -10.65 13.69 -0.38
CA ALA A 6 -9.30 14.07 -0.01
C ALA A 6 -8.30 13.15 -0.70
N GLY A 7 -8.72 11.92 -0.91
CA GLY A 7 -7.91 10.94 -1.58
C GLY A 7 -8.65 9.63 -1.66
N GLU A 8 -8.00 8.64 -2.20
CA GLU A 8 -8.61 7.32 -2.30
C GLU A 8 -7.55 6.25 -2.18
N VAL A 9 -7.97 5.11 -1.64
CA VAL A 9 -7.13 3.93 -1.54
C VAL A 9 -7.82 2.85 -2.35
N ASN A 10 -7.07 2.19 -3.22
CA ASN A 10 -7.63 1.20 -4.12
C ASN A 10 -6.95 -0.14 -3.94
N LEU A 11 -7.75 -1.19 -4.02
CA LEU A 11 -7.25 -2.55 -4.10
C LEU A 11 -7.47 -3.04 -5.52
N PHE A 12 -6.49 -3.73 -6.05
CA PHE A 12 -6.62 -4.25 -7.42
C PHE A 12 -5.75 -5.49 -7.58
N ASN A 13 -5.89 -6.14 -8.72
CA ASN A 13 -5.18 -7.38 -9.02
C ASN A 13 -5.34 -8.40 -7.90
N ILE A 14 -6.58 -8.57 -7.45
CA ILE A 14 -6.88 -9.53 -6.38
C ILE A 14 -6.78 -10.93 -6.94
N GLU A 15 -5.98 -11.79 -6.29
CA GLU A 15 -5.75 -13.15 -6.74
C GLU A 15 -6.22 -14.14 -5.70
N ASN A 16 -7.15 -15.00 -6.09
CA ASN A 16 -7.66 -16.08 -5.23
C ASN A 16 -8.10 -15.59 -3.86
N ASP A 17 -8.48 -14.32 -3.77
CA ASP A 17 -8.93 -13.69 -2.53
C ASP A 17 -7.86 -13.75 -1.42
N ARG A 18 -6.61 -13.95 -1.79
CA ARG A 18 -5.53 -14.05 -0.81
C ARG A 18 -4.48 -12.97 -0.94
N GLN A 19 -4.40 -12.35 -2.09
CA GLN A 19 -3.37 -11.38 -2.38
C GLN A 19 -3.95 -10.25 -3.18
N ALA A 20 -3.53 -9.05 -2.92
CA ALA A 20 -3.99 -7.89 -3.67
C ALA A 20 -2.91 -6.84 -3.71
N MET A 21 -2.99 -5.97 -4.69
CA MET A 21 -2.16 -4.78 -4.74
C MET A 21 -2.94 -3.63 -4.15
N ILE A 22 -2.24 -2.76 -3.48
CA ILE A 22 -2.84 -1.58 -2.87
C ILE A 22 -2.15 -0.35 -3.41
N GLY A 23 -2.94 0.65 -3.74
CA GLY A 23 -2.42 1.92 -4.22
C GLY A 23 -3.25 3.04 -3.66
N TYR A 24 -2.78 4.26 -3.83
CA TYR A 24 -3.55 5.39 -3.35
C TYR A 24 -3.27 6.63 -4.18
N ARG A 25 -4.21 7.54 -4.13
CA ARG A 25 -4.07 8.87 -4.70
C ARG A 25 -4.57 9.86 -3.69
N ILE A 26 -3.97 11.03 -3.71
CA ILE A 26 -4.35 12.06 -2.76
C ILE A 26 -4.52 13.36 -3.53
N SER A 27 -5.58 14.07 -3.23
CA SER A 27 -5.84 15.37 -3.82
C SER A 27 -4.72 16.33 -3.44
N ALA A 28 -4.32 17.19 -4.38
CA ALA A 28 -3.29 18.18 -4.11
C ALA A 28 -3.63 19.05 -2.90
N ALA A 29 -4.92 19.27 -2.67
CA ALA A 29 -5.34 20.09 -1.54
C ALA A 29 -5.15 19.41 -0.21
N TYR A 30 -4.88 18.10 -0.19
CA TYR A 30 -4.83 17.34 1.04
C TYR A 30 -3.57 16.50 1.11
N GLN A 31 -2.47 17.03 0.65
CA GLN A 31 -1.22 16.25 0.65
C GLN A 31 -0.60 16.22 2.04
N ASN A 32 -1.34 15.63 2.93
CA ASN A 32 -0.91 15.42 4.30
C ASN A 32 -0.58 13.94 4.45
N MET A 33 0.69 13.64 4.61
CA MET A 33 1.15 12.27 4.67
C MET A 33 0.58 11.53 5.88
N GLY A 34 0.29 12.23 6.96
CA GLY A 34 -0.34 11.61 8.12
C GLY A 34 -1.73 11.12 7.79
N PHE A 35 -2.46 11.90 7.01
CA PHE A 35 -3.79 11.51 6.58
C PHE A 35 -3.73 10.27 5.70
N VAL A 36 -2.80 10.25 4.76
CA VAL A 36 -2.64 9.10 3.87
C VAL A 36 -2.27 7.86 4.65
N THR A 37 -1.31 8.01 5.57
CA THR A 37 -0.86 6.89 6.39
C THR A 37 -2.02 6.31 7.19
N GLU A 38 -2.82 7.17 7.78
CA GLU A 38 -3.96 6.71 8.57
C GLU A 38 -4.99 5.99 7.71
N ALA A 39 -5.28 6.54 6.55
CA ALA A 39 -6.24 5.91 5.64
C ALA A 39 -5.77 4.55 5.19
N LEU A 40 -4.47 4.43 4.86
CA LEU A 40 -3.91 3.16 4.45
C LEU A 40 -3.96 2.15 5.57
N ARG A 41 -3.64 2.57 6.79
CA ARG A 41 -3.68 1.66 7.93
C ARG A 41 -5.07 1.08 8.14
N ARG A 42 -6.09 1.89 7.94
CA ARG A 42 -7.46 1.41 8.09
C ARG A 42 -7.80 0.37 7.03
N VAL A 43 -7.42 0.63 5.80
CA VAL A 43 -7.70 -0.31 4.71
C VAL A 43 -6.92 -1.61 4.93
N ILE A 44 -5.68 -1.50 5.35
CA ILE A 44 -4.83 -2.67 5.61
C ILE A 44 -5.47 -3.54 6.70
N ARG A 45 -5.90 -2.92 7.79
CA ARG A 45 -6.54 -3.68 8.86
C ARG A 45 -7.82 -4.35 8.37
N PHE A 46 -8.60 -3.63 7.61
CA PHE A 46 -9.82 -4.23 7.05
C PHE A 46 -9.48 -5.45 6.22
N CYS A 47 -8.48 -5.34 5.35
CA CYS A 47 -8.10 -6.45 4.48
C CYS A 47 -7.71 -7.68 5.28
N PHE A 48 -6.92 -7.49 6.31
CA PHE A 48 -6.41 -8.63 7.07
C PHE A 48 -7.39 -9.16 8.10
N GLU A 49 -8.27 -8.31 8.61
CA GLU A 49 -9.21 -8.74 9.65
C GLU A 49 -10.54 -9.23 9.09
N GLU A 50 -10.97 -8.66 7.97
CA GLU A 50 -12.30 -8.93 7.46
C GLU A 50 -12.34 -9.69 6.16
N THR A 51 -11.20 -9.98 5.57
CA THR A 51 -11.17 -10.74 4.31
C THR A 51 -10.13 -11.83 4.44
N GLY A 52 -10.00 -12.63 3.38
CA GLY A 52 -9.03 -13.71 3.34
C GLY A 52 -7.65 -13.29 2.88
N ILE A 53 -7.45 -12.01 2.63
CA ILE A 53 -6.18 -11.55 2.10
C ILE A 53 -5.07 -11.81 3.10
N GLN A 54 -3.97 -12.40 2.60
CA GLN A 54 -2.80 -12.71 3.40
C GLN A 54 -1.60 -11.85 3.04
N ARG A 55 -1.62 -11.25 1.86
CA ARG A 55 -0.50 -10.45 1.37
C ARG A 55 -1.00 -9.24 0.61
N LEU A 56 -0.46 -8.08 0.93
CA LEU A 56 -0.67 -6.86 0.17
C LEU A 56 0.65 -6.44 -0.45
N GLU A 57 0.57 -5.93 -1.66
CA GLU A 57 1.74 -5.54 -2.41
C GLU A 57 1.55 -4.12 -2.95
N ALA A 58 2.62 -3.35 -3.03
CA ALA A 58 2.55 -2.00 -3.59
C ALA A 58 3.81 -1.72 -4.38
N GLU A 59 3.69 -0.86 -5.37
CA GLU A 59 4.84 -0.43 -6.16
C GLU A 59 4.92 1.08 -6.09
N VAL A 60 6.11 1.59 -5.82
CA VAL A 60 6.33 3.03 -5.63
C VAL A 60 7.57 3.43 -6.41
N MET A 61 7.47 4.50 -7.20
CA MET A 61 8.66 4.99 -7.90
C MET A 61 9.74 5.31 -6.89
N THR A 62 10.97 4.91 -7.21
CA THR A 62 12.07 5.12 -6.26
C THR A 62 12.28 6.59 -5.91
N VAL A 63 11.97 7.48 -6.86
CA VAL A 63 12.17 8.90 -6.64
C VAL A 63 11.08 9.55 -5.79
N ASN A 64 10.00 8.83 -5.55
CA ASN A 64 8.89 9.38 -4.76
C ASN A 64 9.15 9.13 -3.28
N VAL A 65 9.96 10.01 -2.70
CA VAL A 65 10.42 9.86 -1.32
C VAL A 65 9.25 9.80 -0.34
N ALA A 66 8.26 10.67 -0.54
CA ALA A 66 7.12 10.72 0.39
C ALA A 66 6.33 9.42 0.39
N SER A 67 6.08 8.85 -0.79
CA SER A 67 5.34 7.60 -0.87
C SER A 67 6.12 6.43 -0.29
N ASN A 68 7.43 6.39 -0.54
CA ASN A 68 8.25 5.34 0.05
C ASN A 68 8.20 5.41 1.56
N ARG A 69 8.21 6.62 2.12
CA ARG A 69 8.13 6.78 3.55
C ARG A 69 6.78 6.34 4.10
N VAL A 70 5.72 6.60 3.36
CA VAL A 70 4.39 6.14 3.77
C VAL A 70 4.33 4.63 3.85
N MET A 71 4.92 3.95 2.86
CA MET A 71 4.96 2.49 2.88
C MET A 71 5.66 1.98 4.13
N GLU A 72 6.80 2.60 4.46
CA GLU A 72 7.56 2.20 5.64
C GLU A 72 6.75 2.42 6.91
N LYS A 73 6.06 3.55 6.99
CA LYS A 73 5.25 3.85 8.18
C LYS A 73 4.09 2.88 8.34
N CYS A 74 3.59 2.34 7.25
CA CYS A 74 2.52 1.36 7.31
C CYS A 74 3.01 -0.05 7.57
N GLY A 75 4.32 -0.23 7.68
CA GLY A 75 4.88 -1.53 8.01
C GLY A 75 5.28 -2.39 6.83
N PHE A 76 5.21 -1.86 5.62
CA PHE A 76 5.63 -2.61 4.44
C PHE A 76 7.13 -2.82 4.43
N THR A 77 7.54 -3.93 3.87
CA THR A 77 8.95 -4.25 3.67
C THR A 77 9.28 -4.05 2.20
N CYS A 78 10.36 -3.35 1.92
CA CYS A 78 10.83 -3.21 0.54
C CYS A 78 11.50 -4.51 0.14
N GLU A 79 10.91 -5.20 -0.82
CA GLU A 79 11.35 -6.54 -1.20
C GLU A 79 12.25 -6.53 -2.43
N GLY A 80 12.42 -5.39 -3.04
CA GLY A 80 13.29 -5.28 -4.21
C GLY A 80 12.94 -4.06 -5.03
N THR A 81 13.62 -3.95 -6.15
CA THR A 81 13.41 -2.83 -7.07
C THR A 81 13.32 -3.36 -8.49
N LYS A 82 12.29 -2.95 -9.20
CA LYS A 82 12.18 -3.21 -10.62
C LYS A 82 12.84 -2.04 -11.34
N ARG A 83 13.85 -2.34 -12.13
CA ARG A 83 14.54 -1.28 -12.84
C ARG A 83 13.94 -1.07 -14.21
N GLN A 84 13.78 0.18 -14.62
CA GLN A 84 13.31 0.55 -15.95
C GLN A 84 11.99 -0.12 -16.30
N ALA A 85 11.08 -0.12 -15.34
CA ALA A 85 9.74 -0.66 -15.57
C ALA A 85 8.88 0.41 -16.23
N LYS A 86 8.00 -0.03 -17.12
CA LYS A 86 7.14 0.90 -17.82
C LYS A 86 5.94 1.31 -16.98
N PHE A 87 5.70 2.60 -16.91
CA PHE A 87 4.51 3.13 -16.28
C PHE A 87 3.93 4.18 -17.20
N VAL A 88 2.78 3.86 -17.80
CA VAL A 88 2.12 4.70 -18.78
C VAL A 88 3.09 4.99 -19.94
N ASN A 89 3.67 6.17 -19.98
CA ASN A 89 4.57 6.57 -21.07
C ASN A 89 6.00 6.75 -20.63
N ILE A 90 6.35 6.33 -19.42
CA ILE A 90 7.70 6.50 -18.93
C ILE A 90 8.25 5.17 -18.46
N TYR A 91 9.59 5.12 -18.40
CA TYR A 91 10.30 3.97 -17.83
C TYR A 91 11.07 4.49 -16.64
N THR A 92 10.86 3.87 -15.50
CA THR A 92 11.52 4.31 -14.29
C THR A 92 11.63 3.14 -13.33
N ASP A 93 12.37 3.34 -12.25
CA ASP A 93 12.55 2.29 -11.26
C ASP A 93 11.45 2.35 -10.22
N PHE A 94 10.98 1.18 -9.81
CA PHE A 94 9.95 1.07 -8.79
C PHE A 94 10.43 0.18 -7.67
N ASN A 95 10.22 0.63 -6.45
CA ASN A 95 10.40 -0.24 -5.28
C ASN A 95 9.17 -1.11 -5.12
N ILE A 96 9.38 -2.37 -4.82
CA ILE A 96 8.30 -3.32 -4.60
C ILE A 96 8.18 -3.53 -3.10
N TYR A 97 7.01 -3.28 -2.59
CA TYR A 97 6.74 -3.41 -1.15
C TYR A 97 5.77 -4.55 -0.91
N GLY A 98 6.00 -5.27 0.16
CA GLY A 98 5.09 -6.33 0.56
C GLY A 98 4.74 -6.22 2.02
N LEU A 99 3.52 -6.63 2.34
CA LEU A 99 3.06 -6.64 3.72
C LEU A 99 2.23 -7.90 3.92
N LEU A 100 2.61 -8.68 4.90
CA LEU A 100 1.92 -9.92 5.19
C LEU A 100 0.99 -9.74 6.37
N ARG A 101 -0.08 -10.54 6.38
CA ARG A 101 -0.99 -10.53 7.51
C ARG A 101 -0.24 -10.74 8.82
N SER A 102 0.74 -11.66 8.82
CA SER A 102 1.50 -11.94 10.03
C SER A 102 2.35 -10.76 10.49
N ASP A 103 2.72 -9.86 9.56
CA ASP A 103 3.47 -8.68 9.94
C ASP A 103 2.65 -7.75 10.83
N ILE A 104 1.35 -7.72 10.59
CA ILE A 104 0.45 -6.82 11.31
C ILE A 104 -0.20 -7.52 12.49
N MET A 105 -0.67 -8.75 12.28
CA MET A 105 -1.41 -9.47 13.32
C MET A 105 -0.48 -10.15 14.33
N GLY A 106 0.79 -10.24 13.97
CA GLY A 106 1.77 -10.75 14.90
C GLY A 106 1.99 -12.23 14.80
N GLU A 107 3.16 -12.64 15.26
CA GLU A 107 3.55 -14.03 15.22
C GLU A 107 2.71 -14.89 16.15
N HIS A 108 2.45 -14.39 17.34
CA HIS A 108 1.68 -15.18 18.28
C HIS A 108 0.28 -15.44 17.78
N ALA A 109 -0.27 -14.55 16.96
CA ALA A 109 -1.58 -14.78 16.39
C ALA A 109 -1.53 -15.98 15.46
N ALA A 110 -0.41 -16.16 14.79
CA ALA A 110 -0.24 -17.30 13.89
C ALA A 110 0.13 -18.56 14.63
N SER A 111 0.85 -18.41 15.72
CA SER A 111 1.36 -19.57 16.42
C SER A 111 0.37 -20.14 17.43
N THR A 112 -0.63 -19.40 17.73
CA THR A 112 -1.66 -19.90 18.63
C THR A 112 -2.79 -20.53 17.85
#